data_dc35c61b30e7425458f423c0b6d4478a
#
_entry.id   dc35c61b30e7425458f423c0b6d4478a
#
_cell.length_a   1.000
_cell.length_b   1.000
_cell.length_c   1.000
_cell.angle_alpha   90.00
_cell.angle_beta   90.00
_cell.angle_gamma   90.00
#
_symmetry.space_group_name_H-M   'P 1'
#
loop_
_entity.id
_entity.type
_entity.pdbx_description
1 polymer ?
#
loop_
_entity_poly.entity_id
_entity_poly.type
_entity_poly.pdbx_seq_one_letter_code
_entity_poly.pdbx_strand_id
1 'polypeptide(L)'
;MVKIIMHGCNGHMGQVISGLVEKDPEAEIVAGIDVADQGKNSYPVYTNMEECQVEADALIDFSSAKATDALLAYCEKRKLPIVLCTTGLSEEQLAKVEETSKNVAVLKSANMSLGINTLMKLLQDAAKVLATAGFDMEIVEKHHRLKLDAPSGTALALADSINEAMDNQYHYIYDRSQRREMRDDKEIGISAVRGGTIVGEHEVIFAGPDEVIEFKHTAYSKAVFGKGAVEAAKFLAGKPAGRYDMSDVISAK
;
A
#
# COMPACT_ATOMS: atom_id res chain seq x y z
N MET A 1 -11.87 19.87 8.12
CA MET A 1 -10.55 19.30 8.50
C MET A 1 -10.81 17.93 9.06
N VAL A 2 -10.19 16.90 8.49
CA VAL A 2 -10.35 15.49 8.91
C VAL A 2 -9.50 15.23 10.14
N LYS A 3 -10.10 14.75 11.21
CA LYS A 3 -9.44 14.42 12.47
C LYS A 3 -8.92 12.98 12.45
N ILE A 4 -7.62 12.82 12.69
CA ILE A 4 -6.94 11.54 12.55
C ILE A 4 -6.35 11.10 13.90
N ILE A 5 -6.54 9.84 14.28
CA ILE A 5 -5.75 9.17 15.30
C ILE A 5 -4.59 8.43 14.61
N MET A 6 -3.36 8.68 15.05
CA MET A 6 -2.17 8.03 14.49
C MET A 6 -1.69 6.89 15.39
N HIS A 7 -1.89 5.63 14.97
CA HIS A 7 -1.39 4.44 15.66
C HIS A 7 0.01 4.06 15.15
N GLY A 8 0.96 3.89 16.07
CA GLY A 8 2.38 3.79 15.76
C GLY A 8 3.04 5.17 15.54
N CYS A 9 2.57 6.19 16.26
CA CYS A 9 2.93 7.59 16.04
C CYS A 9 4.42 7.91 16.28
N ASN A 10 5.11 7.17 17.14
CA ASN A 10 6.54 7.35 17.42
C ASN A 10 7.46 6.57 16.47
N GLY A 11 6.89 5.68 15.65
CA GLY A 11 7.61 4.95 14.62
C GLY A 11 8.04 5.84 13.46
N HIS A 12 8.92 5.31 12.59
CA HIS A 12 9.43 6.08 11.43
C HIS A 12 8.29 6.64 10.56
N MET A 13 7.31 5.79 10.19
CA MET A 13 6.18 6.23 9.35
C MET A 13 5.23 7.15 10.10
N GLY A 14 5.02 6.92 11.40
CA GLY A 14 4.21 7.80 12.23
C GLY A 14 4.74 9.24 12.24
N GLN A 15 6.06 9.39 12.40
CA GLN A 15 6.71 10.72 12.36
C GLN A 15 6.66 11.35 10.97
N VAL A 16 6.82 10.55 9.90
CA VAL A 16 6.66 11.04 8.52
C VAL A 16 5.24 11.55 8.28
N ILE A 17 4.22 10.80 8.71
CA ILE A 17 2.81 11.19 8.56
C ILE A 17 2.49 12.43 9.39
N SER A 18 2.99 12.51 10.63
CA SER A 18 2.84 13.70 11.48
C SER A 18 3.35 14.96 10.79
N GLY A 19 4.56 14.89 10.22
CA GLY A 19 5.12 16.03 9.47
C GLY A 19 4.43 16.33 8.14
N LEU A 20 3.72 15.36 7.53
CA LEU A 20 2.88 15.60 6.35
C LEU A 20 1.58 16.29 6.75
N VAL A 21 0.90 15.81 7.79
CA VAL A 21 -0.38 16.35 8.26
C VAL A 21 -0.22 17.76 8.84
N GLU A 22 0.90 18.05 9.50
CA GLU A 22 1.20 19.41 10.00
C GLU A 22 1.16 20.48 8.89
N LYS A 23 1.42 20.08 7.65
CA LYS A 23 1.43 20.96 6.46
C LYS A 23 0.15 20.87 5.63
N ASP A 24 -0.80 20.03 6.04
CA ASP A 24 -2.02 19.78 5.30
C ASP A 24 -3.21 20.53 5.92
N PRO A 25 -3.77 21.55 5.23
CA PRO A 25 -4.86 22.34 5.78
C PRO A 25 -6.20 21.56 5.91
N GLU A 26 -6.27 20.36 5.35
CA GLU A 26 -7.50 19.55 5.32
C GLU A 26 -7.50 18.43 6.36
N ALA A 27 -6.37 18.19 7.08
CA ALA A 27 -6.24 17.13 8.06
C ALA A 27 -5.52 17.61 9.33
N GLU A 28 -5.81 16.99 10.46
CA GLU A 28 -5.09 17.18 11.72
C GLU A 28 -4.95 15.86 12.48
N ILE A 29 -3.82 15.63 13.15
CA ILE A 29 -3.69 14.53 14.11
C ILE A 29 -4.14 15.02 15.48
N VAL A 30 -5.23 14.44 15.97
CA VAL A 30 -5.83 14.83 17.26
C VAL A 30 -5.32 13.97 18.42
N ALA A 31 -4.78 12.78 18.14
CA ALA A 31 -4.18 11.89 19.13
C ALA A 31 -3.22 10.90 18.48
N GLY A 32 -2.23 10.46 19.23
CA GLY A 32 -1.37 9.33 18.89
C GLY A 32 -1.61 8.14 19.83
N ILE A 33 -1.37 6.93 19.33
CA ILE A 33 -1.34 5.70 20.11
C ILE A 33 -0.01 5.00 19.82
N ASP A 34 0.74 4.66 20.88
CA ASP A 34 2.00 3.93 20.76
C ASP A 34 2.32 3.20 22.06
N VAL A 35 3.31 2.31 22.06
CA VAL A 35 3.76 1.55 23.24
C VAL A 35 4.37 2.41 24.33
N ALA A 36 4.82 3.62 24.00
CA ALA A 36 5.37 4.62 24.93
C ALA A 36 5.15 6.03 24.41
N ASP A 37 4.93 6.99 25.29
CA ASP A 37 5.02 8.41 24.93
C ASP A 37 6.49 8.84 24.98
N GLN A 38 6.99 9.32 23.85
CA GLN A 38 8.38 9.78 23.70
C GLN A 38 8.49 11.32 23.74
N GLY A 39 7.40 12.03 23.98
CA GLY A 39 7.37 13.50 24.03
C GLY A 39 7.73 14.18 22.70
N LYS A 40 7.60 13.49 21.57
CA LYS A 40 8.00 13.99 20.24
C LYS A 40 6.86 14.64 19.46
N ASN A 41 5.62 14.40 19.87
CA ASN A 41 4.43 14.79 19.13
C ASN A 41 3.78 16.03 19.76
N SER A 42 3.18 16.89 18.93
CA SER A 42 2.43 18.08 19.36
C SER A 42 1.02 17.74 19.88
N TYR A 43 0.58 16.51 19.72
CA TYR A 43 -0.72 15.98 20.13
C TYR A 43 -0.54 14.96 21.28
N PRO A 44 -1.57 14.68 22.10
CA PRO A 44 -1.50 13.71 23.19
C PRO A 44 -1.24 12.30 22.65
N VAL A 45 -0.37 11.56 23.35
CA VAL A 45 -0.04 10.16 23.04
C VAL A 45 -0.54 9.24 24.14
N TYR A 46 -1.30 8.23 23.77
CA TYR A 46 -1.86 7.23 24.65
C TYR A 46 -1.07 5.92 24.53
N THR A 47 -0.67 5.36 25.67
CA THR A 47 0.03 4.07 25.72
C THR A 47 -0.92 2.89 25.85
N ASN A 48 -2.15 3.16 26.26
CA ASN A 48 -3.26 2.23 26.24
C ASN A 48 -4.34 2.74 25.28
N MET A 49 -4.62 1.96 24.26
CA MET A 49 -5.61 2.29 23.21
C MET A 49 -7.00 2.56 23.77
N GLU A 50 -7.44 1.80 24.79
CA GLU A 50 -8.76 1.96 25.42
C GLU A 50 -8.93 3.29 26.16
N GLU A 51 -7.83 3.96 26.52
CA GLU A 51 -7.85 5.28 27.17
C GLU A 51 -8.01 6.42 26.16
N CYS A 52 -7.72 6.17 24.88
CA CYS A 52 -7.87 7.16 23.83
C CYS A 52 -9.36 7.26 23.42
N GLN A 53 -10.08 8.17 24.09
CA GLN A 53 -11.50 8.43 23.80
C GLN A 53 -11.71 9.71 22.93
N VAL A 54 -10.63 10.21 22.32
CA VAL A 54 -10.66 11.38 21.45
C VAL A 54 -11.51 11.10 20.21
N GLU A 55 -12.43 12.02 19.87
CA GLU A 55 -13.22 11.91 18.66
C GLU A 55 -12.35 12.15 17.41
N ALA A 56 -12.49 11.26 16.43
CA ALA A 56 -11.77 11.33 15.17
C ALA A 56 -12.63 10.78 14.02
N ASP A 57 -12.28 11.17 12.81
CA ASP A 57 -12.97 10.76 11.59
C ASP A 57 -12.35 9.48 10.99
N ALA A 58 -11.07 9.24 11.26
CA ALA A 58 -10.35 8.05 10.82
C ALA A 58 -9.14 7.76 11.72
N LEU A 59 -8.69 6.50 11.71
CA LEU A 59 -7.42 6.08 12.31
C LEU A 59 -6.47 5.61 11.20
N ILE A 60 -5.21 6.04 11.26
CA ILE A 60 -4.14 5.52 10.40
C ILE A 60 -3.23 4.62 11.25
N ASP A 61 -3.01 3.39 10.78
CA ASP A 61 -2.17 2.41 11.45
C ASP A 61 -0.88 2.10 10.68
N PHE A 62 0.26 2.39 11.31
CA PHE A 62 1.59 1.93 10.91
C PHE A 62 2.33 1.31 12.10
N SER A 63 1.74 0.33 12.72
CA SER A 63 2.29 -0.33 13.90
C SER A 63 2.88 -1.72 13.59
N SER A 64 2.37 -2.75 14.18
CA SER A 64 2.81 -4.13 13.97
C SER A 64 1.63 -5.09 13.92
N ALA A 65 1.80 -6.23 13.25
CA ALA A 65 0.79 -7.28 13.16
C ALA A 65 0.30 -7.77 14.54
N LYS A 66 1.15 -7.69 15.58
CA LYS A 66 0.76 -8.07 16.95
C LYS A 66 -0.33 -7.19 17.56
N ALA A 67 -0.45 -5.95 17.13
CA ALA A 67 -1.46 -5.02 17.62
C ALA A 67 -2.77 -5.07 16.83
N THR A 68 -2.80 -5.71 15.67
CA THR A 68 -3.91 -5.63 14.71
C THR A 68 -5.23 -6.10 15.29
N ASP A 69 -5.24 -7.21 16.04
CA ASP A 69 -6.49 -7.76 16.59
C ASP A 69 -7.17 -6.81 17.58
N ALA A 70 -6.39 -6.23 18.48
CA ALA A 70 -6.89 -5.25 19.45
C ALA A 70 -7.32 -3.94 18.76
N LEU A 71 -6.56 -3.52 17.73
CA LEU A 71 -6.87 -2.34 16.95
C LEU A 71 -8.19 -2.46 16.18
N LEU A 72 -8.43 -3.59 15.52
CA LEU A 72 -9.68 -3.84 14.82
C LEU A 72 -10.88 -3.82 15.78
N ALA A 73 -10.77 -4.48 16.93
CA ALA A 73 -11.81 -4.47 17.97
C ALA A 73 -12.08 -3.05 18.51
N TYR A 74 -11.04 -2.25 18.73
CA TYR A 74 -11.15 -0.85 19.15
C TYR A 74 -11.89 0.00 18.11
N CYS A 75 -11.50 -0.11 16.83
CA CYS A 75 -12.13 0.63 15.75
C CYS A 75 -13.59 0.23 15.55
N GLU A 76 -13.90 -1.07 15.61
CA GLU A 76 -15.27 -1.59 15.51
C GLU A 76 -16.17 -1.09 16.64
N LYS A 77 -15.71 -1.16 17.90
CA LYS A 77 -16.41 -0.67 19.08
C LYS A 77 -16.75 0.82 18.99
N ARG A 78 -15.85 1.61 18.41
CA ARG A 78 -15.97 3.06 18.26
C ARG A 78 -16.63 3.51 16.95
N LYS A 79 -16.89 2.60 16.04
CA LYS A 79 -17.31 2.91 14.66
C LYS A 79 -16.35 3.86 13.96
N LEU A 80 -15.05 3.71 14.26
CA LEU A 80 -13.97 4.56 13.75
C LEU A 80 -13.37 3.95 12.48
N PRO A 81 -13.49 4.60 11.32
CA PRO A 81 -12.85 4.16 10.08
C PRO A 81 -11.34 3.97 10.24
N ILE A 82 -10.78 2.93 9.61
CA ILE A 82 -9.36 2.60 9.75
C ILE A 82 -8.66 2.44 8.40
N VAL A 83 -7.51 3.10 8.26
CA VAL A 83 -6.51 2.87 7.20
C VAL A 83 -5.44 1.93 7.76
N LEU A 84 -5.54 0.65 7.45
CA LEU A 84 -4.67 -0.40 7.97
C LEU A 84 -3.46 -0.60 7.05
N CYS A 85 -2.32 -0.01 7.40
CA CYS A 85 -1.08 -0.07 6.62
C CYS A 85 -0.08 -1.10 7.16
N THR A 86 -0.36 -1.72 8.31
CA THR A 86 0.48 -2.80 8.86
C THR A 86 0.54 -3.98 7.90
N THR A 87 1.76 -4.47 7.67
CA THR A 87 2.08 -5.61 6.80
C THR A 87 2.34 -6.87 7.62
N GLY A 88 2.40 -8.04 6.94
CA GLY A 88 2.73 -9.32 7.57
C GLY A 88 1.60 -9.87 8.45
N LEU A 89 0.35 -9.56 8.12
CA LEU A 89 -0.83 -10.13 8.79
C LEU A 89 -0.97 -11.62 8.45
N SER A 90 -1.39 -12.43 9.43
CA SER A 90 -1.75 -13.83 9.19
C SER A 90 -3.08 -13.94 8.43
N GLU A 91 -3.39 -15.14 7.92
CA GLU A 91 -4.67 -15.42 7.27
C GLU A 91 -5.85 -15.18 8.21
N GLU A 92 -5.70 -15.55 9.50
CA GLU A 92 -6.72 -15.31 10.51
C GLU A 92 -6.93 -13.80 10.74
N GLN A 93 -5.87 -13.01 10.74
CA GLN A 93 -5.96 -11.55 10.85
C GLN A 93 -6.60 -10.92 9.61
N LEU A 94 -6.28 -11.43 8.42
CA LEU A 94 -6.94 -10.99 7.18
C LEU A 94 -8.44 -11.32 7.21
N ALA A 95 -8.83 -12.50 7.69
CA ALA A 95 -10.24 -12.85 7.88
C ALA A 95 -10.94 -11.90 8.89
N LYS A 96 -10.26 -11.50 9.97
CA LYS A 96 -10.79 -10.49 10.92
C LYS A 96 -10.94 -9.11 10.28
N VAL A 97 -10.03 -8.71 9.40
CA VAL A 97 -10.17 -7.47 8.62
C VAL A 97 -11.47 -7.48 7.81
N GLU A 98 -11.75 -8.59 7.12
CA GLU A 98 -12.98 -8.75 6.34
C GLU A 98 -14.24 -8.73 7.25
N GLU A 99 -14.21 -9.39 8.41
CA GLU A 99 -15.33 -9.38 9.35
C GLU A 99 -15.57 -7.98 9.93
N THR A 100 -14.51 -7.29 10.37
CA THR A 100 -14.57 -5.92 10.89
C THR A 100 -15.11 -4.95 9.84
N SER A 101 -14.78 -5.15 8.57
CA SER A 101 -15.26 -4.29 7.49
C SER A 101 -16.77 -4.30 7.30
N LYS A 102 -17.47 -5.32 7.77
CA LYS A 102 -18.95 -5.37 7.77
C LYS A 102 -19.56 -4.36 8.75
N ASN A 103 -18.81 -3.91 9.74
CA ASN A 103 -19.26 -3.09 10.85
C ASN A 103 -18.67 -1.68 10.86
N VAL A 104 -17.52 -1.46 10.21
CA VAL A 104 -16.81 -0.18 10.09
C VAL A 104 -16.07 -0.10 8.75
N ALA A 105 -15.80 1.11 8.25
CA ALA A 105 -15.02 1.26 7.03
C ALA A 105 -13.55 0.87 7.27
N VAL A 106 -13.03 -0.11 6.53
CA VAL A 106 -11.65 -0.57 6.61
C VAL A 106 -10.98 -0.44 5.25
N LEU A 107 -9.98 0.42 5.15
CA LEU A 107 -9.13 0.49 3.97
C LEU A 107 -7.82 -0.26 4.21
N LYS A 108 -7.55 -1.24 3.35
CA LYS A 108 -6.27 -1.95 3.31
C LYS A 108 -5.88 -2.18 1.85
N SER A 109 -4.66 -1.82 1.49
CA SER A 109 -4.12 -1.98 0.14
C SER A 109 -2.73 -2.62 0.19
N ALA A 110 -2.34 -3.28 -0.88
CA ALA A 110 -1.02 -3.88 -1.01
C ALA A 110 0.10 -2.81 -0.99
N ASN A 111 -0.20 -1.63 -1.50
CA ASN A 111 0.69 -0.47 -1.51
C ASN A 111 -0.12 0.80 -1.27
N MET A 112 0.38 1.72 -0.46
CA MET A 112 -0.31 2.99 -0.15
C MET A 112 0.06 4.15 -1.10
N SER A 113 1.03 3.98 -1.99
CA SER A 113 1.42 5.04 -2.94
C SER A 113 0.30 5.31 -3.95
N LEU A 114 -0.13 6.56 -4.06
CA LEU A 114 -1.04 7.00 -5.12
C LEU A 114 -0.46 6.70 -6.51
N GLY A 115 0.85 6.96 -6.70
CA GLY A 115 1.52 6.71 -7.97
C GLY A 115 1.51 5.23 -8.37
N ILE A 116 1.80 4.31 -7.45
CA ILE A 116 1.76 2.86 -7.72
C ILE A 116 0.35 2.40 -8.04
N ASN A 117 -0.65 2.83 -7.28
CA ASN A 117 -2.03 2.41 -7.54
C ASN A 117 -2.60 3.00 -8.85
N THR A 118 -2.23 4.25 -9.19
CA THR A 118 -2.54 4.83 -10.51
C THR A 118 -1.86 4.02 -11.61
N LEU A 119 -0.59 3.65 -11.41
CA LEU A 119 0.15 2.82 -12.37
C LEU A 119 -0.51 1.46 -12.56
N MET A 120 -0.93 0.77 -11.50
CA MET A 120 -1.66 -0.51 -11.61
C MET A 120 -2.90 -0.38 -12.50
N LYS A 121 -3.71 0.67 -12.33
CA LYS A 121 -4.88 0.92 -13.16
C LYS A 121 -4.52 1.15 -14.64
N LEU A 122 -3.49 1.96 -14.91
CA LEU A 122 -3.01 2.20 -16.28
C LEU A 122 -2.48 0.91 -16.93
N LEU A 123 -1.78 0.07 -16.16
CA LEU A 123 -1.25 -1.20 -16.64
C LEU A 123 -2.35 -2.21 -16.99
N GLN A 124 -3.45 -2.24 -16.27
CA GLN A 124 -4.61 -3.06 -16.61
C GLN A 124 -5.17 -2.71 -17.99
N ASP A 125 -5.31 -1.42 -18.29
CA ASP A 125 -5.80 -0.95 -19.59
C ASP A 125 -4.75 -1.18 -20.69
N ALA A 126 -3.47 -0.93 -20.40
CA ALA A 126 -2.37 -1.17 -21.34
C ALA A 126 -2.25 -2.66 -21.69
N ALA A 127 -2.33 -3.56 -20.70
CA ALA A 127 -2.21 -5.00 -20.91
C ALA A 127 -3.30 -5.55 -21.83
N LYS A 128 -4.55 -5.11 -21.69
CA LYS A 128 -5.66 -5.53 -22.56
C LYS A 128 -5.41 -5.23 -24.03
N VAL A 129 -4.71 -4.15 -24.33
CA VAL A 129 -4.37 -3.76 -25.71
C VAL A 129 -3.08 -4.42 -26.16
N LEU A 130 -1.99 -4.24 -25.38
CA LEU A 130 -0.65 -4.61 -25.81
C LEU A 130 -0.41 -6.12 -25.79
N ALA A 131 -0.84 -6.83 -24.73
CA ALA A 131 -0.67 -8.27 -24.64
C ALA A 131 -1.45 -9.00 -25.74
N THR A 132 -2.65 -8.52 -26.10
CA THR A 132 -3.41 -9.09 -27.23
C THR A 132 -2.80 -8.77 -28.59
N ALA A 133 -1.98 -7.73 -28.67
CA ALA A 133 -1.20 -7.37 -29.87
C ALA A 133 0.16 -8.09 -29.94
N GLY A 134 0.46 -9.02 -29.01
CA GLY A 134 1.67 -9.83 -29.02
C GLY A 134 2.88 -9.18 -28.35
N PHE A 135 2.65 -8.21 -27.44
CA PHE A 135 3.74 -7.65 -26.64
C PHE A 135 4.04 -8.57 -25.45
N ASP A 136 5.31 -8.80 -25.22
CA ASP A 136 5.83 -9.48 -24.04
C ASP A 136 5.82 -8.54 -22.82
N MET A 137 5.61 -9.09 -21.64
CA MET A 137 5.55 -8.31 -20.39
C MET A 137 6.68 -8.67 -19.45
N GLU A 138 7.46 -7.68 -19.03
CA GLU A 138 8.56 -7.83 -18.09
C GLU A 138 8.49 -6.76 -17.01
N ILE A 139 8.89 -7.10 -15.79
CA ILE A 139 8.96 -6.16 -14.66
C ILE A 139 10.39 -6.17 -14.13
N VAL A 140 10.99 -5.00 -13.98
CA VAL A 140 12.30 -4.81 -13.34
C VAL A 140 12.11 -3.95 -12.10
N GLU A 141 12.50 -4.48 -10.93
CA GLU A 141 12.44 -3.74 -9.68
C GLU A 141 13.81 -3.56 -9.05
N LYS A 142 14.04 -2.41 -8.42
CA LYS A 142 15.32 -2.06 -7.80
C LYS A 142 15.10 -1.51 -6.40
N HIS A 143 15.80 -2.07 -5.41
CA HIS A 143 15.76 -1.63 -4.02
C HIS A 143 17.14 -1.62 -3.37
N HIS A 144 17.21 -1.01 -2.20
CA HIS A 144 18.42 -0.95 -1.38
C HIS A 144 18.93 -2.35 -1.01
N ARG A 145 20.24 -2.41 -0.75
CA ARG A 145 20.98 -3.65 -0.42
C ARG A 145 20.45 -4.43 0.79
N LEU A 146 19.67 -3.78 1.67
CA LEU A 146 19.14 -4.38 2.90
C LEU A 146 17.72 -4.95 2.75
N LYS A 147 17.11 -4.87 1.56
CA LYS A 147 15.79 -5.44 1.32
C LYS A 147 15.88 -6.95 1.20
N LEU A 148 15.14 -7.67 2.04
CA LEU A 148 15.22 -9.13 2.16
C LEU A 148 14.39 -9.87 1.10
N ASP A 149 13.18 -9.39 0.86
CA ASP A 149 12.28 -9.99 -0.13
C ASP A 149 12.71 -9.64 -1.57
N ALA A 150 12.69 -10.62 -2.44
CA ALA A 150 12.90 -10.49 -3.88
C ALA A 150 12.07 -11.58 -4.61
N PRO A 151 11.15 -11.20 -5.52
CA PRO A 151 10.78 -9.82 -5.88
C PRO A 151 10.11 -9.06 -4.73
N SER A 152 10.03 -7.73 -4.86
CA SER A 152 9.30 -6.89 -3.92
C SER A 152 7.79 -7.13 -3.98
N GLY A 153 7.09 -6.96 -2.85
CA GLY A 153 5.62 -7.04 -2.85
C GLY A 153 4.94 -6.07 -3.82
N THR A 154 5.55 -4.93 -4.11
CA THR A 154 5.04 -3.99 -5.12
C THR A 154 5.18 -4.54 -6.54
N ALA A 155 6.29 -5.20 -6.86
CA ALA A 155 6.48 -5.84 -8.17
C ALA A 155 5.46 -6.96 -8.40
N LEU A 156 5.21 -7.77 -7.36
CA LEU A 156 4.17 -8.80 -7.41
C LEU A 156 2.77 -8.17 -7.58
N ALA A 157 2.44 -7.12 -6.85
CA ALA A 157 1.15 -6.44 -6.99
C ALA A 157 0.93 -5.83 -8.39
N LEU A 158 2.00 -5.33 -9.04
CA LEU A 158 1.94 -4.88 -10.43
C LEU A 158 1.68 -6.04 -11.38
N ALA A 159 2.38 -7.17 -11.19
CA ALA A 159 2.18 -8.38 -11.98
C ALA A 159 0.77 -8.96 -11.79
N ASP A 160 0.29 -9.04 -10.53
CA ASP A 160 -1.06 -9.52 -10.21
C ASP A 160 -2.12 -8.64 -10.87
N SER A 161 -1.96 -7.32 -10.81
CA SER A 161 -2.88 -6.36 -11.42
C SER A 161 -2.99 -6.53 -12.94
N ILE A 162 -1.86 -6.77 -13.61
CA ILE A 162 -1.82 -7.07 -15.05
C ILE A 162 -2.51 -8.42 -15.31
N ASN A 163 -2.16 -9.45 -14.55
CA ASN A 163 -2.66 -10.80 -14.76
C ASN A 163 -4.17 -10.92 -14.50
N GLU A 164 -4.68 -10.26 -13.47
CA GLU A 164 -6.12 -10.15 -13.21
C GLU A 164 -6.87 -9.53 -14.39
N ALA A 165 -6.33 -8.48 -15.01
CA ALA A 165 -6.91 -7.84 -16.19
C ALA A 165 -6.89 -8.75 -17.44
N MET A 166 -6.09 -9.81 -17.40
CA MET A 166 -5.91 -10.83 -18.46
C MET A 166 -6.48 -12.20 -18.06
N ASP A 167 -7.47 -12.23 -17.16
CA ASP A 167 -8.15 -13.45 -16.69
C ASP A 167 -7.22 -14.49 -16.05
N ASN A 168 -6.13 -14.04 -15.42
CA ASN A 168 -5.11 -14.86 -14.75
C ASN A 168 -4.48 -15.94 -15.65
N GLN A 169 -4.26 -15.62 -16.91
CA GLN A 169 -3.71 -16.55 -17.90
C GLN A 169 -2.18 -16.61 -17.91
N TYR A 170 -1.49 -15.70 -17.20
CA TYR A 170 -0.05 -15.58 -17.21
C TYR A 170 0.57 -16.22 -15.97
N HIS A 171 1.77 -16.80 -16.15
CA HIS A 171 2.60 -17.30 -15.07
C HIS A 171 3.84 -16.44 -14.87
N TYR A 172 4.39 -16.41 -13.65
CA TYR A 172 5.52 -15.55 -13.30
C TYR A 172 6.85 -16.27 -13.40
N ILE A 173 7.83 -15.62 -14.00
CA ILE A 173 9.19 -16.10 -14.11
C ILE A 173 10.13 -15.14 -13.38
N TYR A 174 10.77 -15.63 -12.32
CA TYR A 174 11.60 -14.82 -11.41
C TYR A 174 13.06 -14.93 -11.79
N ASP A 175 13.59 -15.07 -12.75
CA ASP A 175 14.99 -15.17 -13.16
C ASP A 175 15.16 -16.17 -14.31
N ARG A 176 15.76 -15.68 -15.38
CA ARG A 176 16.03 -16.51 -16.56
C ARG A 176 17.43 -17.10 -16.57
N SER A 177 18.29 -16.80 -15.58
CA SER A 177 19.69 -17.22 -15.58
C SER A 177 19.85 -18.75 -15.53
N GLN A 178 18.87 -19.44 -14.96
CA GLN A 178 18.84 -20.91 -14.84
C GLN A 178 18.14 -21.59 -16.03
N ARG A 179 17.65 -20.81 -17.02
CA ARG A 179 16.88 -21.32 -18.16
C ARG A 179 17.66 -21.15 -19.46
N ARG A 180 17.62 -22.15 -20.31
CA ARG A 180 18.16 -22.10 -21.67
C ARG A 180 17.07 -22.51 -22.67
N GLU A 181 16.02 -21.75 -22.67
CA GLU A 181 14.82 -21.95 -23.48
C GLU A 181 14.27 -20.59 -23.97
N MET A 182 13.47 -20.63 -25.03
CA MET A 182 12.74 -19.46 -25.50
C MET A 182 11.69 -19.03 -24.47
N ARG A 183 11.37 -17.75 -24.47
CA ARG A 183 10.28 -17.20 -23.68
C ARG A 183 8.94 -17.79 -24.13
N ASP A 184 8.07 -18.13 -23.20
CA ASP A 184 6.67 -18.49 -23.46
C ASP A 184 5.80 -17.24 -23.63
N ASP A 185 4.79 -17.29 -24.50
CA ASP A 185 3.89 -16.14 -24.77
C ASP A 185 3.02 -15.75 -23.56
N LYS A 186 2.89 -16.64 -22.58
CA LYS A 186 2.08 -16.42 -21.37
C LYS A 186 2.95 -16.24 -20.10
N GLU A 187 4.12 -15.65 -20.26
CA GLU A 187 4.98 -15.28 -19.14
C GLU A 187 4.87 -13.80 -18.79
N ILE A 188 4.95 -13.49 -17.49
CA ILE A 188 5.37 -12.18 -16.99
C ILE A 188 6.71 -12.40 -16.28
N GLY A 189 7.79 -11.86 -16.84
CA GLY A 189 9.10 -11.92 -16.21
C GLY A 189 9.22 -10.90 -15.09
N ILE A 190 9.88 -11.25 -13.97
CA ILE A 190 10.11 -10.34 -12.85
C ILE A 190 11.55 -10.44 -12.40
N SER A 191 12.32 -9.36 -12.60
CA SER A 191 13.73 -9.26 -12.26
C SER A 191 13.97 -8.29 -11.10
N ALA A 192 14.78 -8.72 -10.12
CA ALA A 192 15.06 -7.94 -8.91
C ALA A 192 16.52 -7.49 -8.85
N VAL A 193 16.74 -6.19 -8.66
CA VAL A 193 18.07 -5.59 -8.43
C VAL A 193 18.17 -5.12 -6.99
N ARG A 194 19.30 -5.41 -6.32
CA ARG A 194 19.61 -4.96 -4.96
C ARG A 194 20.92 -4.19 -4.95
N GLY A 195 20.88 -2.91 -4.49
CA GLY A 195 22.08 -2.09 -4.45
C GLY A 195 21.90 -0.76 -3.72
N GLY A 196 22.96 -0.26 -3.15
CA GLY A 196 23.03 1.06 -2.54
C GLY A 196 21.89 1.34 -1.55
N THR A 197 21.31 2.52 -1.71
CA THR A 197 20.23 3.07 -0.88
C THR A 197 18.95 3.33 -1.68
N ILE A 198 18.77 2.67 -2.82
CA ILE A 198 17.58 2.81 -3.68
C ILE A 198 16.33 2.57 -2.85
N VAL A 199 15.44 3.55 -2.76
CA VAL A 199 14.22 3.45 -1.97
C VAL A 199 13.24 2.47 -2.60
N GLY A 200 13.05 2.54 -3.92
CA GLY A 200 12.25 1.64 -4.72
C GLY A 200 12.03 2.19 -6.13
N GLU A 201 12.39 1.40 -7.12
CA GLU A 201 12.04 1.63 -8.53
C GLU A 201 11.30 0.41 -9.06
N HIS A 202 10.30 0.64 -9.88
CA HIS A 202 9.54 -0.40 -10.57
C HIS A 202 9.32 0.06 -12.01
N GLU A 203 9.70 -0.78 -12.94
CA GLU A 203 9.59 -0.55 -14.36
C GLU A 203 8.85 -1.73 -14.98
N VAL A 204 7.76 -1.46 -15.67
CA VAL A 204 6.97 -2.45 -16.42
C VAL A 204 7.19 -2.20 -17.90
N ILE A 205 7.67 -3.20 -18.59
CA ILE A 205 8.09 -3.17 -19.98
C ILE A 205 7.10 -4.00 -20.79
N PHE A 206 6.52 -3.39 -21.81
CA PHE A 206 5.78 -4.07 -22.87
C PHE A 206 6.65 -4.05 -24.12
N ALA A 207 7.19 -5.20 -24.50
CA ALA A 207 8.11 -5.36 -25.61
C ALA A 207 7.39 -5.99 -26.82
N GLY A 208 7.11 -5.19 -27.84
CA GLY A 208 6.55 -5.63 -29.10
C GLY A 208 7.61 -5.94 -30.16
N PRO A 209 7.20 -6.35 -31.37
CA PRO A 209 8.13 -6.71 -32.45
C PRO A 209 9.07 -5.55 -32.89
N ASP A 210 8.56 -4.31 -32.94
CA ASP A 210 9.28 -3.16 -33.47
C ASP A 210 9.27 -1.94 -32.52
N GLU A 211 8.69 -2.08 -31.32
CA GLU A 211 8.61 -1.01 -30.33
C GLU A 211 8.58 -1.55 -28.90
N VAL A 212 8.96 -0.70 -27.94
CA VAL A 212 8.90 -0.99 -26.51
C VAL A 212 8.20 0.17 -25.82
N ILE A 213 7.29 -0.16 -24.89
CA ILE A 213 6.63 0.82 -24.03
C ILE A 213 7.01 0.53 -22.59
N GLU A 214 7.49 1.53 -21.88
CA GLU A 214 7.94 1.42 -20.50
C GLU A 214 7.11 2.32 -19.58
N PHE A 215 6.63 1.73 -18.49
CA PHE A 215 5.99 2.45 -17.39
C PHE A 215 6.88 2.39 -16.16
N LYS A 216 7.38 3.52 -15.72
CA LYS A 216 8.33 3.58 -14.60
C LYS A 216 7.82 4.41 -13.44
N HIS A 217 7.96 3.87 -12.22
CA HIS A 217 7.77 4.56 -10.97
C HIS A 217 9.06 4.54 -10.15
N THR A 218 9.47 5.70 -9.65
CA THR A 218 10.63 5.85 -8.75
C THR A 218 10.19 6.54 -7.46
N ALA A 219 10.34 5.86 -6.33
CA ALA A 219 10.15 6.43 -5.02
C ALA A 219 11.45 7.05 -4.50
N TYR A 220 11.46 8.34 -4.23
CA TYR A 220 12.62 9.03 -3.64
C TYR A 220 12.63 8.98 -2.10
N SER A 221 11.47 8.72 -1.48
CA SER A 221 11.36 8.55 -0.03
C SER A 221 10.14 7.70 0.33
N LYS A 222 10.11 7.18 1.56
CA LYS A 222 8.93 6.46 2.10
C LYS A 222 7.74 7.38 2.37
N ALA A 223 7.90 8.70 2.27
CA ALA A 223 6.81 9.67 2.44
C ALA A 223 5.67 9.48 1.42
N VAL A 224 5.94 8.86 0.26
CA VAL A 224 4.88 8.53 -0.73
C VAL A 224 3.79 7.63 -0.14
N PHE A 225 4.16 6.71 0.76
CA PHE A 225 3.20 5.84 1.45
C PHE A 225 2.41 6.59 2.53
N GLY A 226 3.10 7.49 3.27
CA GLY A 226 2.47 8.35 4.27
C GLY A 226 1.45 9.30 3.62
N LYS A 227 1.80 9.91 2.49
CA LYS A 227 0.88 10.77 1.73
C LYS A 227 -0.37 10.00 1.28
N GLY A 228 -0.18 8.80 0.75
CA GLY A 228 -1.30 7.94 0.36
C GLY A 228 -2.19 7.55 1.55
N ALA A 229 -1.60 7.28 2.72
CA ALA A 229 -2.38 6.96 3.92
C ALA A 229 -3.20 8.16 4.42
N VAL A 230 -2.68 9.39 4.33
CA VAL A 230 -3.43 10.61 4.66
C VAL A 230 -4.59 10.80 3.68
N GLU A 231 -4.36 10.63 2.38
CA GLU A 231 -5.44 10.71 1.37
C GLU A 231 -6.49 9.61 1.58
N ALA A 232 -6.06 8.40 1.98
CA ALA A 232 -6.97 7.33 2.33
C ALA A 232 -7.82 7.65 3.57
N ALA A 233 -7.25 8.29 4.60
CA ALA A 233 -7.99 8.73 5.78
C ALA A 233 -9.03 9.80 5.43
N LYS A 234 -8.67 10.77 4.59
CA LYS A 234 -9.62 11.78 4.07
C LYS A 234 -10.75 11.12 3.29
N PHE A 235 -10.45 10.13 2.46
CA PHE A 235 -11.45 9.38 1.69
C PHE A 235 -12.39 8.58 2.59
N LEU A 236 -11.87 7.94 3.66
CA LEU A 236 -12.66 7.10 4.57
C LEU A 236 -13.56 7.91 5.50
N ALA A 237 -13.26 9.18 5.77
CA ALA A 237 -14.05 10.03 6.64
C ALA A 237 -15.52 10.07 6.16
N GLY A 238 -16.43 9.56 6.99
CA GLY A 238 -17.87 9.49 6.69
C GLY A 238 -18.29 8.37 5.72
N LYS A 239 -17.40 7.48 5.30
CA LYS A 239 -17.77 6.31 4.50
C LYS A 239 -18.55 5.29 5.33
N PRO A 240 -19.52 4.59 4.72
CA PRO A 240 -20.22 3.48 5.38
C PRO A 240 -19.26 2.32 5.66
N ALA A 241 -19.70 1.40 6.54
CA ALA A 241 -18.99 0.13 6.72
C ALA A 241 -18.77 -0.56 5.37
N GLY A 242 -17.58 -1.09 5.19
CA GLY A 242 -17.17 -1.72 3.93
C GLY A 242 -15.67 -1.93 3.85
N ARG A 243 -15.27 -2.77 2.91
CA ARG A 243 -13.89 -3.01 2.55
C ARG A 243 -13.50 -2.07 1.41
N TYR A 244 -12.44 -1.30 1.62
CA TYR A 244 -11.93 -0.32 0.67
C TYR A 244 -10.44 -0.57 0.40
N ASP A 245 -9.97 -0.07 -0.73
CA ASP A 245 -8.56 -0.06 -1.09
C ASP A 245 -8.15 1.27 -1.75
N MET A 246 -6.91 1.35 -2.21
CA MET A 246 -6.40 2.57 -2.85
C MET A 246 -6.98 2.81 -4.24
N SER A 247 -7.58 1.81 -4.89
CA SER A 247 -8.27 2.01 -6.17
C SER A 247 -9.57 2.81 -5.98
N ASP A 248 -10.26 2.60 -4.85
CA ASP A 248 -11.43 3.40 -4.48
C ASP A 248 -11.05 4.86 -4.24
N VAL A 249 -9.90 5.09 -3.56
CA VAL A 249 -9.38 6.46 -3.31
C VAL A 249 -9.09 7.19 -4.61
N ILE A 250 -8.48 6.50 -5.58
CA ILE A 250 -8.13 7.08 -6.88
C ILE A 250 -9.37 7.32 -7.72
N SER A 251 -10.33 6.41 -7.70
CA SER A 251 -11.57 6.50 -8.48
C SER A 251 -12.51 7.59 -7.98
N ALA A 252 -12.34 8.05 -6.73
CA ALA A 252 -13.12 9.13 -6.13
C ALA A 252 -12.57 10.54 -6.45
N LYS A 253 -11.41 10.64 -7.08
CA LYS A 253 -10.77 11.91 -7.50
C LYS A 253 -11.11 12.23 -8.94
#